data_bd4f1a1b3e1125c31313c9fc5a696ae8
#
_entry.id   bd4f1a1b3e1125c31313c9fc5a696ae8
#
_cell.length_a   1.000
_cell.length_b   1.000
_cell.length_c   1.000
_cell.angle_alpha   90.00
_cell.angle_beta   90.00
_cell.angle_gamma   90.00
#
_symmetry.space_group_name_H-M   'P 1'
#
loop_
_entity.id
_entity.type
_entity.pdbx_description
1 polymer ?
#
loop_
_entity_poly.entity_id
_entity_poly.type
_entity_poly.pdbx_seq_one_letter_code
_entity_poly.pdbx_strand_id
1 'polypeptide(L)'
;MNTFHISMRRAMVCFMLTIASALLITGCTPPWQHGSSATASSLGSKPAAQQILTAIQKNFRSVNSFHVTMKVANLGTTSGSQIQIRSADGDVIMPDKVKAQANVLFSGQPVTVKLISIGNSQYLTDPITGQWRVVKGILNASTLTNPDTGIISLSSKLQNVSGPTDDVINGIPCWRVNGLLDAKYLAFFTGGGVPAGTMLQTSVCAGQADGLPYQLSLVGLAAKSDTSQTSRTFNISGYNEHAAISAPQI
;
A
#
# COMPACT_ATOMS: atom_id res chain seq x y z
N MET A 1 44.92 -37.03 19.97
CA MET A 1 45.64 -36.96 21.27
C MET A 1 44.92 -35.98 22.14
N ASN A 2 44.48 -36.49 23.27
CA ASN A 2 43.94 -35.86 24.50
C ASN A 2 42.56 -35.21 24.40
N THR A 3 41.46 -35.87 24.69
CA THR A 3 40.86 -36.48 25.92
C THR A 3 41.05 -35.70 27.21
N PHE A 4 39.96 -35.26 27.82
CA PHE A 4 39.64 -35.26 29.25
C PHE A 4 38.17 -34.78 29.34
N HIS A 5 37.18 -35.53 29.64
CA HIS A 5 36.72 -36.47 30.63
C HIS A 5 36.50 -35.88 32.04
N ILE A 6 35.27 -36.13 32.54
CA ILE A 6 34.85 -36.46 33.94
C ILE A 6 34.46 -35.22 34.77
N SER A 7 33.39 -35.16 35.54
CA SER A 7 32.56 -36.14 36.30
C SER A 7 31.49 -35.35 37.06
N MET A 8 30.20 -35.64 37.05
CA MET A 8 29.40 -36.59 37.82
C MET A 8 29.57 -36.51 39.38
N ARG A 9 28.53 -36.19 40.10
CA ARG A 9 27.93 -36.87 41.29
C ARG A 9 27.17 -35.86 42.16
N ARG A 10 25.85 -36.09 42.35
CA ARG A 10 25.14 -36.86 43.38
C ARG A 10 25.00 -36.13 44.72
N ALA A 11 23.76 -35.94 45.19
CA ALA A 11 23.08 -36.50 46.37
C ALA A 11 21.85 -35.63 46.67
N MET A 12 20.62 -36.02 46.58
CA MET A 12 19.79 -36.94 47.33
C MET A 12 19.89 -36.73 48.88
N VAL A 13 18.83 -36.15 49.49
CA VAL A 13 18.30 -36.63 50.79
C VAL A 13 16.85 -36.06 50.96
N CYS A 14 15.94 -36.97 51.25
CA CYS A 14 14.58 -36.79 51.75
C CYS A 14 14.52 -36.09 53.11
N PHE A 15 13.43 -35.36 53.38
CA PHE A 15 12.80 -35.43 54.69
C PHE A 15 11.28 -35.17 54.56
N MET A 16 10.53 -36.20 54.90
CA MET A 16 9.10 -36.14 55.26
C MET A 16 8.96 -35.46 56.61
N LEU A 17 7.93 -34.66 56.81
CA LEU A 17 7.07 -34.77 58.00
C LEU A 17 5.76 -33.98 57.80
N THR A 18 4.70 -34.68 58.00
CA THR A 18 3.30 -34.32 58.12
C THR A 18 3.02 -33.39 59.29
N ILE A 19 2.10 -32.40 59.14
CA ILE A 19 1.16 -32.04 60.21
C ILE A 19 -0.11 -31.45 59.54
N ALA A 20 -1.23 -32.11 59.76
CA ALA A 20 -2.56 -31.66 59.49
C ALA A 20 -2.99 -30.64 60.52
N SER A 21 -3.56 -29.52 60.09
CA SER A 21 -4.39 -28.67 60.97
C SER A 21 -5.47 -27.98 60.10
N ALA A 22 -6.65 -28.50 60.24
CA ALA A 22 -7.86 -27.90 59.73
C ALA A 22 -8.18 -26.64 60.55
N LEU A 23 -8.30 -25.49 59.90
CA LEU A 23 -8.90 -24.27 60.42
C LEU A 23 -9.98 -23.78 59.45
N LEU A 24 -11.20 -24.05 59.81
CA LEU A 24 -12.39 -23.45 59.21
C LEU A 24 -12.40 -21.95 59.53
N ILE A 25 -12.12 -21.14 58.51
CA ILE A 25 -12.36 -19.69 58.58
C ILE A 25 -13.54 -19.40 57.67
N THR A 26 -14.72 -19.24 58.28
CA THR A 26 -15.87 -18.63 57.66
C THR A 26 -15.57 -17.14 57.46
N GLY A 27 -15.07 -16.75 56.30
CA GLY A 27 -14.86 -15.38 55.91
C GLY A 27 -16.09 -14.82 55.19
N CYS A 28 -16.77 -13.87 55.78
CA CYS A 28 -17.79 -13.04 55.18
C CYS A 28 -17.19 -12.34 53.95
N THR A 29 -17.70 -12.63 52.75
CA THR A 29 -17.41 -11.89 51.53
C THR A 29 -18.10 -10.52 51.57
N PRO A 30 -17.38 -9.39 51.43
CA PRO A 30 -18.03 -8.09 51.26
C PRO A 30 -18.67 -7.99 49.87
N PRO A 31 -19.84 -7.38 49.72
CA PRO A 31 -20.64 -7.37 48.49
C PRO A 31 -20.14 -6.36 47.43
N TRP A 32 -18.86 -6.00 47.41
CA TRP A 32 -18.34 -4.92 46.56
C TRP A 32 -17.18 -5.35 45.62
N GLN A 33 -16.93 -6.61 45.43
CA GLN A 33 -16.03 -7.02 44.36
C GLN A 33 -16.84 -7.37 43.11
N HIS A 34 -17.21 -6.35 42.35
CA HIS A 34 -17.35 -6.51 40.91
C HIS A 34 -15.96 -6.87 40.40
N GLY A 35 -15.68 -8.15 40.36
CA GLY A 35 -14.55 -8.68 39.59
C GLY A 35 -14.75 -8.23 38.16
N SER A 36 -14.06 -7.16 37.75
CA SER A 36 -13.78 -6.90 36.36
C SER A 36 -12.97 -8.10 35.89
N SER A 37 -13.66 -9.13 35.38
CA SER A 37 -13.06 -10.07 34.48
C SER A 37 -12.44 -9.20 33.39
N ALA A 38 -11.12 -9.07 33.41
CA ALA A 38 -10.39 -8.58 32.26
C ALA A 38 -10.81 -9.49 31.11
N THR A 39 -11.82 -9.06 30.38
CA THR A 39 -12.18 -9.63 29.11
C THR A 39 -10.91 -9.50 28.29
N ALA A 40 -10.22 -10.62 28.07
CA ALA A 40 -9.18 -10.68 27.07
C ALA A 40 -9.82 -10.04 25.84
N SER A 41 -9.29 -8.91 25.41
CA SER A 41 -9.73 -8.22 24.21
C SER A 41 -9.67 -9.26 23.12
N SER A 42 -10.83 -9.81 22.74
CA SER A 42 -10.95 -10.57 21.53
C SER A 42 -10.29 -9.74 20.46
N LEU A 43 -9.31 -10.28 19.76
CA LEU A 43 -8.80 -9.73 18.51
C LEU A 43 -10.02 -9.23 17.76
N GLY A 44 -10.13 -7.89 17.64
CA GLY A 44 -11.35 -7.23 17.21
C GLY A 44 -11.86 -7.87 15.93
N SER A 45 -13.18 -8.04 15.83
CA SER A 45 -13.82 -8.56 14.64
C SER A 45 -13.28 -7.80 13.42
N LYS A 46 -12.89 -8.56 12.39
CA LYS A 46 -12.40 -8.01 11.12
C LYS A 46 -13.31 -6.85 10.67
N PRO A 47 -12.78 -5.64 10.38
CA PRO A 47 -13.61 -4.48 10.03
C PRO A 47 -14.41 -4.76 8.76
N ALA A 48 -15.58 -4.14 8.60
CA ALA A 48 -16.28 -4.20 7.33
C ALA A 48 -15.45 -3.56 6.21
N ALA A 49 -15.56 -4.07 4.99
CA ALA A 49 -14.80 -3.57 3.84
C ALA A 49 -14.95 -2.04 3.66
N GLN A 50 -16.16 -1.50 3.84
CA GLN A 50 -16.40 -0.07 3.74
C GLN A 50 -15.69 0.74 4.84
N GLN A 51 -15.54 0.19 6.03
CA GLN A 51 -14.80 0.83 7.13
C GLN A 51 -13.30 0.92 6.79
N ILE A 52 -12.75 -0.12 6.15
CA ILE A 52 -11.36 -0.12 5.67
C ILE A 52 -11.15 0.97 4.63
N LEU A 53 -12.03 1.07 3.63
CA LEU A 53 -11.94 2.11 2.60
C LEU A 53 -12.03 3.53 3.19
N THR A 54 -12.88 3.72 4.18
CA THR A 54 -12.99 4.99 4.91
C THR A 54 -11.72 5.28 5.72
N ALA A 55 -11.12 4.26 6.37
CA ALA A 55 -9.89 4.40 7.12
C ALA A 55 -8.72 4.81 6.21
N ILE A 56 -8.59 4.21 5.02
CA ILE A 56 -7.60 4.61 4.02
C ILE A 56 -7.67 6.12 3.76
N GLN A 57 -8.85 6.63 3.44
CA GLN A 57 -9.01 8.05 3.13
C GLN A 57 -8.69 8.96 4.31
N LYS A 58 -9.15 8.59 5.50
CA LYS A 58 -8.91 9.36 6.72
C LYS A 58 -7.43 9.41 7.06
N ASN A 59 -6.77 8.25 7.10
CA ASN A 59 -5.40 8.15 7.58
C ASN A 59 -4.39 8.68 6.56
N PHE A 60 -4.69 8.57 5.26
CA PHE A 60 -3.84 9.11 4.21
C PHE A 60 -3.75 10.66 4.23
N ARG A 61 -4.72 11.36 4.81
CA ARG A 61 -4.68 12.82 4.94
C ARG A 61 -3.53 13.32 5.82
N SER A 62 -2.98 12.47 6.69
CA SER A 62 -1.82 12.78 7.54
C SER A 62 -0.48 12.38 6.93
N VAL A 63 -0.49 11.79 5.73
CA VAL A 63 0.73 11.41 5.01
C VAL A 63 1.36 12.63 4.36
N ASN A 64 2.65 12.85 4.62
CA ASN A 64 3.41 13.96 4.04
C ASN A 64 4.27 13.51 2.86
N SER A 65 4.69 12.26 2.84
CA SER A 65 5.46 11.66 1.76
C SER A 65 5.26 10.16 1.69
N PHE A 66 5.51 9.60 0.53
CA PHE A 66 5.51 8.15 0.32
C PHE A 66 6.31 7.78 -0.92
N HIS A 67 6.76 6.55 -0.97
CA HIS A 67 7.36 5.93 -2.14
C HIS A 67 6.33 5.07 -2.86
N VAL A 68 6.31 5.06 -4.20
CA VAL A 68 5.40 4.25 -4.99
C VAL A 68 6.14 3.55 -6.13
N THR A 69 5.92 2.26 -6.25
CA THR A 69 6.30 1.51 -7.45
C THR A 69 5.06 1.08 -8.21
N MET A 70 5.11 1.13 -9.53
CA MET A 70 4.06 0.66 -10.42
C MET A 70 4.60 -0.37 -11.39
N LYS A 71 3.85 -1.45 -11.60
CA LYS A 71 4.09 -2.43 -12.67
C LYS A 71 2.85 -2.57 -13.51
N VAL A 72 3.04 -2.65 -14.84
CA VAL A 72 1.97 -2.92 -15.81
C VAL A 72 2.29 -4.21 -16.53
N ALA A 73 1.33 -5.13 -16.55
CA ALA A 73 1.44 -6.40 -17.25
C ALA A 73 0.30 -6.57 -18.26
N ASN A 74 0.50 -7.46 -19.22
CA ASN A 74 -0.50 -7.82 -20.25
C ASN A 74 -0.99 -6.61 -21.06
N LEU A 75 -0.09 -5.67 -21.35
CA LEU A 75 -0.39 -4.56 -22.27
C LEU A 75 -0.71 -5.11 -23.66
N GLY A 76 -1.70 -4.50 -24.30
CA GLY A 76 -1.98 -4.74 -25.71
C GLY A 76 -0.86 -4.19 -26.61
N THR A 77 -0.87 -4.62 -27.84
CA THR A 77 0.00 -4.06 -28.88
C THR A 77 -0.53 -2.72 -29.34
N THR A 78 0.31 -1.69 -29.36
CA THR A 78 -0.02 -0.41 -29.97
C THR A 78 0.69 -0.26 -31.29
N SER A 79 -0.01 0.20 -32.30
CA SER A 79 0.57 0.69 -33.55
C SER A 79 0.87 2.17 -33.43
N GLY A 80 2.08 2.59 -33.84
CA GLY A 80 2.47 4.00 -33.88
C GLY A 80 3.37 4.45 -32.74
N SER A 81 3.56 5.77 -32.63
CA SER A 81 4.49 6.43 -31.68
C SER A 81 3.91 6.64 -30.28
N GLN A 82 2.99 5.78 -29.83
CA GLN A 82 2.42 5.90 -28.50
C GLN A 82 3.40 5.43 -27.44
N ILE A 83 3.48 6.19 -26.35
CA ILE A 83 4.27 5.82 -25.16
C ILE A 83 3.43 4.87 -24.31
N GLN A 84 3.99 3.70 -24.00
CA GLN A 84 3.40 2.75 -23.07
C GLN A 84 4.27 2.62 -21.82
N ILE A 85 3.72 2.95 -20.66
CA ILE A 85 4.43 2.77 -19.39
C ILE A 85 4.36 1.31 -18.99
N ARG A 86 5.53 0.67 -18.75
CA ARG A 86 5.65 -0.69 -18.26
C ARG A 86 5.88 -0.76 -16.75
N SER A 87 6.65 0.16 -16.23
CA SER A 87 6.87 0.31 -14.80
C SER A 87 7.24 1.74 -14.48
N ALA A 88 7.00 2.12 -13.25
CA ALA A 88 7.47 3.37 -12.69
C ALA A 88 7.87 3.16 -11.23
N ASP A 89 8.77 4.01 -10.77
CA ASP A 89 9.29 4.02 -9.41
C ASP A 89 9.49 5.49 -9.04
N GLY A 90 9.04 5.92 -7.87
CA GLY A 90 9.15 7.33 -7.53
C GLY A 90 8.73 7.69 -6.11
N ASP A 91 9.16 8.88 -5.73
CA ASP A 91 8.84 9.52 -4.46
C ASP A 91 7.82 10.63 -4.66
N VAL A 92 6.93 10.73 -3.72
CA VAL A 92 5.90 11.77 -3.65
C VAL A 92 6.05 12.53 -2.35
N ILE A 93 6.05 13.86 -2.43
CA ILE A 93 5.96 14.77 -1.28
C ILE A 93 4.69 15.58 -1.45
N MET A 94 3.82 15.45 -0.49
CA MET A 94 2.56 16.19 -0.47
C MET A 94 2.82 17.70 -0.29
N PRO A 95 2.02 18.59 -0.87
CA PRO A 95 0.86 18.26 -1.72
C PRO A 95 1.18 18.21 -3.22
N ASP A 96 2.40 18.56 -3.67
CA ASP A 96 2.60 18.94 -5.07
C ASP A 96 3.97 18.56 -5.68
N LYS A 97 4.70 17.62 -5.07
CA LYS A 97 6.01 17.21 -5.62
C LYS A 97 6.05 15.71 -5.92
N VAL A 98 6.54 15.39 -7.09
CA VAL A 98 6.79 14.01 -7.54
C VAL A 98 8.15 13.96 -8.23
N LYS A 99 8.94 12.93 -7.92
CA LYS A 99 10.13 12.55 -8.65
C LYS A 99 10.02 11.08 -8.98
N ALA A 100 10.03 10.75 -10.26
CA ALA A 100 9.84 9.38 -10.71
C ALA A 100 10.77 9.02 -11.86
N GLN A 101 11.03 7.72 -11.99
CA GLN A 101 11.64 7.09 -13.15
C GLN A 101 10.66 6.08 -13.72
N ALA A 102 10.49 6.05 -15.03
CA ALA A 102 9.61 5.11 -15.70
C ALA A 102 10.33 4.37 -16.83
N ASN A 103 10.07 3.07 -16.94
CA ASN A 103 10.40 2.28 -18.11
C ASN A 103 9.19 2.29 -19.04
N VAL A 104 9.40 2.81 -20.24
CA VAL A 104 8.35 2.95 -21.25
C VAL A 104 8.74 2.29 -22.55
N LEU A 105 7.77 1.91 -23.36
CA LEU A 105 7.99 1.64 -24.77
C LEU A 105 7.73 2.91 -25.54
N PHE A 106 8.72 3.38 -26.28
CA PHE A 106 8.64 4.50 -27.20
C PHE A 106 8.91 3.97 -28.62
N SER A 107 7.93 4.04 -29.49
CA SER A 107 8.01 3.44 -30.84
C SER A 107 8.46 1.96 -30.81
N GLY A 108 7.97 1.21 -29.83
CA GLY A 108 8.30 -0.22 -29.64
C GLY A 108 9.65 -0.50 -28.97
N GLN A 109 10.47 0.52 -28.74
CA GLN A 109 11.78 0.38 -28.07
C GLN A 109 11.69 0.69 -26.57
N PRO A 110 12.29 -0.13 -25.70
CA PRO A 110 12.31 0.14 -24.28
C PRO A 110 13.26 1.30 -23.99
N VAL A 111 12.76 2.34 -23.33
CA VAL A 111 13.55 3.49 -22.87
C VAL A 111 13.19 3.84 -21.43
N THR A 112 14.14 4.47 -20.74
CA THR A 112 13.91 4.98 -19.40
C THR A 112 13.78 6.49 -19.45
N VAL A 113 12.72 7.01 -18.85
CA VAL A 113 12.51 8.46 -18.70
C VAL A 113 12.42 8.82 -17.23
N LYS A 114 12.88 10.02 -16.88
CA LYS A 114 12.76 10.58 -15.54
C LYS A 114 11.84 11.77 -15.57
N LEU A 115 10.99 11.87 -14.56
CA LEU A 115 10.02 12.95 -14.37
C LEU A 115 10.27 13.64 -13.04
N ILE A 116 10.22 14.95 -13.03
CA ILE A 116 10.10 15.76 -11.82
C ILE A 116 8.92 16.71 -12.03
N SER A 117 7.99 16.74 -11.07
CA SER A 117 6.89 17.70 -11.03
C SER A 117 6.93 18.42 -9.70
N ILE A 118 6.92 19.75 -9.71
CA ILE A 118 6.93 20.63 -8.52
C ILE A 118 5.93 21.75 -8.79
N GLY A 119 4.82 21.72 -8.07
CA GLY A 119 3.71 22.64 -8.36
C GLY A 119 3.26 22.52 -9.83
N ASN A 120 3.33 23.61 -10.56
CA ASN A 120 2.97 23.65 -11.98
C ASN A 120 4.14 23.38 -12.94
N SER A 121 5.35 23.23 -12.42
CA SER A 121 6.55 22.99 -13.22
C SER A 121 6.78 21.52 -13.41
N GLN A 122 6.95 21.08 -14.64
CA GLN A 122 7.18 19.68 -14.99
C GLN A 122 8.44 19.58 -15.85
N TYR A 123 9.24 18.60 -15.51
CA TYR A 123 10.52 18.30 -16.17
C TYR A 123 10.54 16.83 -16.57
N LEU A 124 10.91 16.57 -17.81
CA LEU A 124 11.04 15.20 -18.32
C LEU A 124 12.38 15.05 -19.01
N THR A 125 13.03 13.91 -18.85
CA THR A 125 14.21 13.61 -19.65
C THR A 125 13.81 13.23 -21.07
N ASP A 126 14.55 13.74 -22.05
CA ASP A 126 14.46 13.26 -23.41
C ASP A 126 14.81 11.78 -23.48
N PRO A 127 14.00 10.91 -24.09
CA PRO A 127 14.23 9.47 -24.11
C PRO A 127 15.48 9.04 -24.88
N ILE A 128 16.00 9.91 -25.77
CA ILE A 128 17.17 9.61 -26.61
C ILE A 128 18.44 10.20 -26.02
N THR A 129 18.39 11.48 -25.64
CA THR A 129 19.59 12.22 -25.16
C THR A 129 19.76 12.18 -23.66
N GLY A 130 18.71 11.84 -22.90
CA GLY A 130 18.69 11.88 -21.44
C GLY A 130 18.67 13.29 -20.83
N GLN A 131 18.65 14.34 -21.66
CA GLN A 131 18.67 15.73 -21.21
C GLN A 131 17.31 16.15 -20.66
N TRP A 132 17.33 16.95 -19.59
CA TRP A 132 16.12 17.50 -19.01
C TRP A 132 15.51 18.58 -19.90
N ARG A 133 14.19 18.58 -19.99
CA ARG A 133 13.39 19.62 -20.67
C ARG A 133 12.18 19.99 -19.81
N VAL A 134 11.78 21.24 -19.89
CA VAL A 134 10.48 21.68 -19.36
C VAL A 134 9.38 21.14 -20.27
N VAL A 135 8.39 20.53 -19.67
CA VAL A 135 7.20 19.98 -20.38
C VAL A 135 5.92 20.44 -19.70
N LYS A 136 4.79 20.25 -20.34
CA LYS A 136 3.47 20.56 -19.77
C LYS A 136 2.52 19.38 -19.98
N GLY A 137 1.62 19.18 -19.03
CA GLY A 137 0.51 18.25 -19.20
C GLY A 137 0.87 16.76 -19.14
N ILE A 138 2.06 16.39 -18.62
CA ILE A 138 2.45 14.99 -18.47
C ILE A 138 1.84 14.39 -17.19
N LEU A 139 2.14 14.99 -16.05
CA LEU A 139 1.63 14.56 -14.74
C LEU A 139 1.61 15.76 -13.80
N ASN A 140 0.42 16.19 -13.42
CA ASN A 140 0.28 17.20 -12.40
C ASN A 140 0.36 16.54 -11.02
N ALA A 141 1.42 16.83 -10.27
CA ALA A 141 1.64 16.25 -8.94
C ALA A 141 0.48 16.56 -8.00
N SER A 142 -0.03 17.80 -7.98
CA SER A 142 -1.15 18.18 -7.12
C SER A 142 -2.46 17.45 -7.48
N THR A 143 -2.67 17.09 -8.73
CA THR A 143 -3.81 16.26 -9.14
C THR A 143 -3.65 14.82 -8.65
N LEU A 144 -2.44 14.27 -8.74
CA LEU A 144 -2.14 12.91 -8.28
C LEU A 144 -2.30 12.77 -6.76
N THR A 145 -1.82 13.77 -6.03
CA THR A 145 -1.74 13.75 -4.56
C THR A 145 -3.00 14.26 -3.87
N ASN A 146 -3.92 14.88 -4.59
CA ASN A 146 -5.15 15.41 -4.01
C ASN A 146 -5.93 14.31 -3.27
N PRO A 147 -6.22 14.47 -1.96
CA PRO A 147 -6.87 13.43 -1.18
C PRO A 147 -8.32 13.14 -1.62
N ASP A 148 -8.96 14.08 -2.31
CA ASP A 148 -10.37 13.96 -2.72
C ASP A 148 -10.55 13.54 -4.17
N THR A 149 -9.55 13.78 -5.04
CA THR A 149 -9.63 13.51 -6.48
C THR A 149 -8.45 12.71 -7.04
N GLY A 150 -7.37 12.56 -6.28
CA GLY A 150 -6.17 11.84 -6.68
C GLY A 150 -6.29 10.33 -6.51
N ILE A 151 -5.15 9.64 -6.61
CA ILE A 151 -5.11 8.17 -6.66
C ILE A 151 -5.71 7.50 -5.42
N ILE A 152 -5.57 8.11 -4.25
CA ILE A 152 -6.10 7.55 -2.99
C ILE A 152 -7.62 7.68 -2.90
N SER A 153 -8.19 8.73 -3.51
CA SER A 153 -9.64 8.91 -3.57
C SER A 153 -10.34 7.78 -4.33
N LEU A 154 -9.62 7.04 -5.18
CA LEU A 154 -10.16 5.92 -5.93
C LEU A 154 -10.76 4.86 -5.02
N SER A 155 -10.22 4.68 -3.82
CA SER A 155 -10.76 3.75 -2.83
C SER A 155 -12.23 4.03 -2.49
N SER A 156 -12.66 5.31 -2.44
CA SER A 156 -14.05 5.69 -2.18
C SER A 156 -14.99 5.53 -3.38
N LYS A 157 -14.43 5.33 -4.56
CA LYS A 157 -15.19 5.19 -5.81
C LYS A 157 -15.45 3.71 -6.16
N LEU A 158 -14.96 2.78 -5.34
CA LEU A 158 -15.20 1.36 -5.54
C LEU A 158 -16.68 1.02 -5.37
N GLN A 159 -17.18 0.26 -6.31
CA GLN A 159 -18.54 -0.28 -6.32
C GLN A 159 -18.50 -1.79 -6.07
N ASN A 160 -19.60 -2.38 -5.63
CA ASN A 160 -19.73 -3.82 -5.39
C ASN A 160 -18.59 -4.37 -4.51
N VAL A 161 -18.34 -3.66 -3.42
CA VAL A 161 -17.21 -3.93 -2.52
C VAL A 161 -17.42 -5.27 -1.81
N SER A 162 -16.38 -6.08 -1.75
CA SER A 162 -16.35 -7.38 -1.08
C SER A 162 -15.06 -7.57 -0.28
N GLY A 163 -15.06 -8.53 0.62
CA GLY A 163 -14.01 -8.78 1.58
C GLY A 163 -14.38 -8.23 2.95
N PRO A 164 -13.40 -7.99 3.86
CA PRO A 164 -11.97 -8.15 3.66
C PRO A 164 -11.47 -9.59 3.80
N THR A 165 -10.36 -9.87 3.13
CA THR A 165 -9.53 -11.06 3.36
C THR A 165 -8.18 -10.64 3.95
N ASP A 166 -7.59 -11.52 4.77
CA ASP A 166 -6.24 -11.28 5.28
C ASP A 166 -5.22 -11.50 4.17
N ASP A 167 -4.22 -10.65 4.14
CA ASP A 167 -3.14 -10.72 3.18
C ASP A 167 -1.84 -10.13 3.78
N VAL A 168 -0.71 -10.32 3.10
CA VAL A 168 0.60 -9.78 3.50
C VAL A 168 1.29 -9.19 2.27
N ILE A 169 1.58 -7.89 2.30
CA ILE A 169 2.30 -7.19 1.25
C ILE A 169 3.65 -6.73 1.77
N ASN A 170 4.73 -7.26 1.18
CA ASN A 170 6.11 -6.94 1.59
C ASN A 170 6.35 -7.12 3.10
N GLY A 171 5.76 -8.16 3.70
CA GLY A 171 5.87 -8.45 5.12
C GLY A 171 4.88 -7.67 6.01
N ILE A 172 4.05 -6.81 5.46
CA ILE A 172 3.07 -6.01 6.21
C ILE A 172 1.70 -6.71 6.17
N PRO A 173 1.14 -7.12 7.31
CA PRO A 173 -0.21 -7.65 7.38
C PRO A 173 -1.23 -6.59 6.95
N CYS A 174 -2.12 -6.94 6.04
CA CYS A 174 -3.14 -6.03 5.55
C CYS A 174 -4.48 -6.73 5.30
N TRP A 175 -5.53 -5.95 5.23
CA TRP A 175 -6.85 -6.38 4.78
C TRP A 175 -7.04 -6.05 3.32
N ARG A 176 -7.27 -7.08 2.52
CA ARG A 176 -7.57 -6.92 1.09
C ARG A 176 -9.06 -6.76 0.88
N VAL A 177 -9.43 -5.65 0.24
CA VAL A 177 -10.79 -5.31 -0.17
C VAL A 177 -10.84 -5.31 -1.69
N ASN A 178 -11.85 -5.93 -2.28
CA ASN A 178 -12.07 -5.98 -3.71
C ASN A 178 -13.31 -5.18 -4.10
N GLY A 179 -13.35 -4.71 -5.35
CA GLY A 179 -14.48 -3.97 -5.88
C GLY A 179 -14.31 -3.65 -7.36
N LEU A 180 -15.22 -2.89 -7.91
CA LEU A 180 -15.20 -2.41 -9.28
C LEU A 180 -14.97 -0.91 -9.29
N LEU A 181 -14.08 -0.41 -10.17
CA LEU A 181 -13.80 0.99 -10.37
C LEU A 181 -14.12 1.39 -11.82
N ASP A 182 -14.89 2.44 -12.01
CA ASP A 182 -15.09 3.01 -13.37
C ASP A 182 -13.77 3.62 -13.87
N ALA A 183 -13.35 3.19 -15.06
CA ALA A 183 -12.09 3.61 -15.69
C ALA A 183 -11.98 5.12 -15.90
N LYS A 184 -13.11 5.84 -15.94
CA LYS A 184 -13.11 7.32 -16.06
C LYS A 184 -12.35 8.01 -14.93
N TYR A 185 -12.32 7.41 -13.74
CA TYR A 185 -11.58 7.95 -12.59
C TYR A 185 -10.07 7.86 -12.75
N LEU A 186 -9.57 7.08 -13.72
CA LEU A 186 -8.15 6.99 -14.05
C LEU A 186 -7.73 7.83 -15.24
N ALA A 187 -8.65 8.53 -15.89
CA ALA A 187 -8.39 9.28 -17.14
C ALA A 187 -7.25 10.29 -16.99
N PHE A 188 -7.11 10.92 -15.81
CA PHE A 188 -6.02 11.86 -15.51
C PHE A 188 -4.64 11.22 -15.56
N PHE A 189 -4.56 9.90 -15.34
CA PHE A 189 -3.32 9.14 -15.31
C PHE A 189 -3.09 8.32 -16.58
N THR A 190 -4.15 7.78 -17.19
CA THR A 190 -4.06 6.89 -18.35
C THR A 190 -4.31 7.61 -19.68
N GLY A 191 -4.65 8.89 -19.64
CA GLY A 191 -5.07 9.64 -20.82
C GLY A 191 -6.50 9.31 -21.29
N GLY A 192 -7.20 8.40 -20.63
CA GLY A 192 -8.58 8.03 -20.95
C GLY A 192 -8.74 7.32 -22.29
N GLY A 193 -9.89 7.56 -22.90
CA GLY A 193 -10.19 7.06 -24.26
C GLY A 193 -10.77 5.66 -24.30
N VAL A 194 -11.25 5.15 -23.16
CA VAL A 194 -12.07 3.94 -23.06
C VAL A 194 -13.56 4.32 -23.03
N PRO A 195 -14.47 3.40 -23.41
CA PRO A 195 -15.90 3.66 -23.35
C PRO A 195 -16.38 4.02 -21.93
N ALA A 196 -17.39 4.88 -21.85
CA ALA A 196 -18.02 5.20 -20.58
C ALA A 196 -18.61 3.94 -19.93
N GLY A 197 -18.50 3.82 -18.59
CA GLY A 197 -18.97 2.67 -17.85
C GLY A 197 -18.06 1.44 -17.93
N THR A 198 -16.86 1.57 -18.51
CA THR A 198 -15.85 0.51 -18.45
C THR A 198 -15.41 0.30 -17.03
N MET A 199 -15.65 -0.92 -16.50
CA MET A 199 -15.32 -1.26 -15.11
C MET A 199 -14.03 -2.06 -15.02
N LEU A 200 -13.19 -1.68 -14.06
CA LEU A 200 -11.94 -2.36 -13.73
C LEU A 200 -12.14 -3.20 -12.48
N GLN A 201 -11.65 -4.43 -12.48
CA GLN A 201 -11.51 -5.20 -11.26
C GLN A 201 -10.41 -4.55 -10.42
N THR A 202 -10.75 -4.18 -9.20
CA THR A 202 -9.86 -3.40 -8.33
C THR A 202 -9.73 -4.08 -6.99
N SER A 203 -8.51 -4.14 -6.48
CA SER A 203 -8.26 -4.55 -5.11
C SER A 203 -7.33 -3.56 -4.41
N VAL A 204 -7.59 -3.30 -3.14
CA VAL A 204 -6.72 -2.50 -2.27
C VAL A 204 -6.38 -3.28 -1.02
N CYS A 205 -5.10 -3.27 -0.61
CA CYS A 205 -4.65 -3.85 0.64
C CYS A 205 -4.29 -2.72 1.61
N ALA A 206 -5.04 -2.61 2.71
CA ALA A 206 -4.82 -1.62 3.76
C ALA A 206 -4.14 -2.26 4.97
N GLY A 207 -3.07 -1.65 5.48
CA GLY A 207 -2.35 -2.12 6.66
C GLY A 207 -3.27 -2.32 7.86
N GLN A 208 -3.12 -3.43 8.55
CA GLN A 208 -3.95 -3.74 9.73
C GLN A 208 -3.64 -2.82 10.91
N ALA A 209 -2.40 -2.34 11.00
CA ALA A 209 -1.94 -1.50 12.09
C ALA A 209 -2.29 0.00 11.91
N ASP A 210 -2.25 0.50 10.67
CA ASP A 210 -2.32 1.92 10.38
C ASP A 210 -3.44 2.31 9.42
N GLY A 211 -4.07 1.33 8.75
CA GLY A 211 -5.11 1.57 7.76
C GLY A 211 -4.63 2.30 6.50
N LEU A 212 -3.31 2.39 6.25
CA LEU A 212 -2.75 2.98 5.05
C LEU A 212 -2.74 1.98 3.89
N PRO A 213 -2.88 2.42 2.63
CA PRO A 213 -2.88 1.53 1.47
C PRO A 213 -1.46 1.09 1.12
N TYR A 214 -1.15 -0.19 1.16
CA TYR A 214 0.15 -0.76 0.77
C TYR A 214 0.17 -1.31 -0.64
N GLN A 215 -0.99 -1.66 -1.18
CA GLN A 215 -1.10 -2.09 -2.57
C GLN A 215 -2.45 -1.69 -3.15
N LEU A 216 -2.44 -1.22 -4.40
CA LEU A 216 -3.61 -1.05 -5.25
C LEU A 216 -3.37 -1.84 -6.53
N SER A 217 -4.30 -2.70 -6.92
CA SER A 217 -4.26 -3.45 -8.17
C SER A 217 -5.52 -3.18 -8.97
N LEU A 218 -5.34 -2.96 -10.28
CA LEU A 218 -6.38 -2.64 -11.24
C LEU A 218 -6.24 -3.59 -12.44
N VAL A 219 -7.30 -4.28 -12.84
CA VAL A 219 -7.30 -5.18 -13.99
C VAL A 219 -8.42 -4.79 -14.94
N GLY A 220 -8.09 -4.64 -16.22
CA GLY A 220 -9.01 -4.29 -17.29
C GLY A 220 -8.56 -3.11 -18.15
N LEU A 221 -9.49 -2.59 -18.95
CA LEU A 221 -9.24 -1.51 -19.91
C LEU A 221 -9.29 -0.14 -19.23
N ALA A 222 -8.15 0.43 -18.89
CA ALA A 222 -8.01 1.78 -18.35
C ALA A 222 -7.51 2.80 -19.40
N ALA A 223 -6.92 2.31 -20.50
CA ALA A 223 -6.44 3.09 -21.62
C ALA A 223 -6.75 2.38 -22.96
N LYS A 224 -6.68 3.10 -24.07
CA LYS A 224 -6.91 2.53 -25.42
C LYS A 224 -5.98 1.37 -25.78
N SER A 225 -4.78 1.37 -25.21
CA SER A 225 -3.75 0.33 -25.43
C SER A 225 -3.94 -0.90 -24.56
N ASP A 226 -4.95 -0.92 -23.69
CA ASP A 226 -5.14 -2.02 -22.76
C ASP A 226 -5.95 -3.15 -23.37
N THR A 227 -5.78 -4.32 -22.78
CA THR A 227 -6.63 -5.49 -22.94
C THR A 227 -7.47 -5.71 -21.69
N SER A 228 -8.45 -6.60 -21.74
CA SER A 228 -9.21 -7.01 -20.55
C SER A 228 -8.34 -7.66 -19.46
N GLN A 229 -7.14 -8.09 -19.81
CA GLN A 229 -6.16 -8.72 -18.90
C GLN A 229 -5.05 -7.76 -18.47
N THR A 230 -5.03 -6.52 -18.97
CA THR A 230 -4.02 -5.55 -18.56
C THR A 230 -4.17 -5.27 -17.08
N SER A 231 -3.07 -5.44 -16.35
CA SER A 231 -3.03 -5.18 -14.91
C SER A 231 -2.05 -4.07 -14.58
N ARG A 232 -2.43 -3.23 -13.62
CA ARG A 232 -1.59 -2.20 -13.01
C ARG A 232 -1.55 -2.43 -11.51
N THR A 233 -0.36 -2.68 -10.99
CA THR A 233 -0.14 -2.88 -9.56
C THR A 233 0.73 -1.76 -9.04
N PHE A 234 0.22 -1.03 -8.07
CA PHE A 234 0.92 -0.01 -7.32
C PHE A 234 1.24 -0.57 -5.94
N ASN A 235 2.52 -0.56 -5.55
CA ASN A 235 2.93 -0.82 -4.17
C ASN A 235 3.37 0.51 -3.57
N ILE A 236 2.91 0.79 -2.37
CA ILE A 236 3.16 2.04 -1.65
C ILE A 236 3.91 1.72 -0.37
N SER A 237 4.94 2.49 -0.07
CA SER A 237 5.82 2.27 1.08
C SER A 237 6.47 3.59 1.51
N GLY A 238 7.39 3.56 2.49
CA GLY A 238 8.18 4.74 2.89
C GLY A 238 7.32 5.92 3.34
N TYR A 239 6.21 5.65 4.03
CA TYR A 239 5.32 6.69 4.52
C TYR A 239 6.01 7.63 5.49
N ASN A 240 5.92 8.93 5.21
CA ASN A 240 6.52 10.01 6.00
C ASN A 240 8.06 9.93 6.11
N GLU A 241 8.71 9.15 5.25
CA GLU A 241 10.16 9.15 5.15
C GLU A 241 10.64 10.42 4.44
N HIS A 242 11.89 10.81 4.78
CA HIS A 242 12.46 12.01 4.22
C HIS A 242 12.83 11.79 2.75
N ALA A 243 12.18 12.52 1.86
CA ALA A 243 12.52 12.59 0.45
C ALA A 243 12.94 14.03 0.07
N ALA A 244 13.86 14.16 -0.86
CA ALA A 244 14.27 15.46 -1.38
C ALA A 244 13.95 15.56 -2.88
N ILE A 245 13.06 16.49 -3.23
CA ILE A 245 12.68 16.75 -4.62
C ILE A 245 12.97 18.20 -4.96
N SER A 246 13.88 18.42 -5.90
CA SER A 246 14.28 19.73 -6.41
C SER A 246 14.23 19.74 -7.95
N ALA A 247 14.10 20.93 -8.53
CA ALA A 247 14.19 21.10 -9.98
C ALA A 247 15.56 20.64 -10.51
N PRO A 248 15.59 19.99 -11.68
CA PRO A 248 16.86 19.60 -12.29
C PRO A 248 17.59 20.81 -12.85
N GLN A 249 18.89 20.68 -13.06
CA GLN A 249 19.65 21.61 -13.89
C GLN A 249 19.33 21.32 -15.36
N ILE A 250 19.02 22.36 -16.14
CA ILE A 250 18.65 22.29 -17.56
C ILE A 250 19.74 22.95 -18.40
#